data_56d5705ce3603d67b53555b3774b0ae8
#
_entry.id   56d5705ce3603d67b53555b3774b0ae8
#
_cell.length_a   1.000
_cell.length_b   1.000
_cell.length_c   1.000
_cell.angle_alpha   90.00
_cell.angle_beta   90.00
_cell.angle_gamma   90.00
#
_symmetry.space_group_name_H-M   'P 1'
#
loop_
_entity.id
_entity.type
_entity.pdbx_description
1 polymer ?
#
loop_
_entity_poly.entity_id
_entity_poly.type
_entity_poly.pdbx_seq_one_letter_code
_entity_poly.pdbx_strand_id
1 'polypeptide(L)'
;MCKNKTVEKINFRVSKPIENMIAPVVKIRRISQMPSKAKILVVDDEIYICNIIQEMLSSDDYEVLTTNLPQEALRILKNQPVDLVLSDLIMGDKSGVDILKSALEISPDIIVILMTGQPAIENAISVLKMGAYDYLIKPFTLESLRATIRRGLEKQNLYRENINLKETVSLCKISEAMGSTIHLKSLLQLILETLSMEFDTSLSSILLVEDKNKSLALKAYYGMSTHPVELSFLHGEHPVPQWVVKNAKPKILNPGEEDLQSEKEKPRRSFISYPLMAKGRVIGVLNLVRVGNYSSFSPGQINSLSIIASKASSAIENSLLYEDLEEAYLNILTALANAVEARDIYTRGHTERVWYMAEIIAREMGWDSEKLWEVKIGGILHDIGKIGIPDAILNKPGELTPEEFEIMKAHPAQGAKILEGISFLAPSLPYVLYHHERFDGQGYPFGLRQEKIPIQGRLLAVVDTFDAMCSDRPYRKRKGVPVALKEIEDCAGTQFDPQIAQIFL
;
A
#
# COMPACT_ATOMS: atom_id res chain seq x y z
N MET A 1 71.55 -17.41 14.07
CA MET A 1 70.85 -18.61 14.56
C MET A 1 69.37 -18.30 14.73
N CYS A 2 68.68 -18.55 13.73
CA CYS A 2 67.58 -19.52 13.53
C CYS A 2 66.67 -19.76 14.71
N LYS A 3 65.41 -19.41 14.54
CA LYS A 3 64.34 -20.42 14.48
C LYS A 3 63.04 -19.78 14.01
N ASN A 4 62.55 -20.29 12.88
CA ASN A 4 61.21 -20.19 12.33
C ASN A 4 60.16 -20.53 13.38
N LYS A 5 59.05 -19.77 13.45
CA LYS A 5 57.79 -20.28 13.92
C LYS A 5 56.75 -20.14 12.80
N THR A 6 56.26 -21.26 12.44
CA THR A 6 55.27 -21.66 11.45
C THR A 6 54.00 -20.90 11.60
N VAL A 7 53.53 -20.33 10.49
CA VAL A 7 52.17 -19.81 10.32
C VAL A 7 51.28 -21.01 10.04
N GLU A 8 50.40 -21.35 10.97
CA GLU A 8 49.32 -22.31 10.76
C GLU A 8 48.29 -21.72 9.81
N LYS A 9 48.18 -22.34 8.64
CA LYS A 9 47.10 -22.11 7.69
C LYS A 9 45.81 -22.68 8.28
N ILE A 10 44.89 -21.81 8.69
CA ILE A 10 43.50 -22.18 8.97
C ILE A 10 42.81 -22.41 7.63
N ASN A 11 42.65 -23.68 7.28
CA ASN A 11 41.84 -24.13 6.16
C ASN A 11 40.34 -23.90 6.48
N PHE A 12 39.76 -22.88 5.92
CA PHE A 12 38.30 -22.82 5.82
C PHE A 12 37.84 -23.84 4.77
N ARG A 13 37.31 -24.94 5.26
CA ARG A 13 36.53 -25.89 4.47
C ARG A 13 35.28 -25.22 4.01
N VAL A 14 35.21 -24.83 2.75
CA VAL A 14 33.97 -24.45 2.06
C VAL A 14 33.13 -25.71 1.94
N SER A 15 32.16 -25.85 2.83
CA SER A 15 31.17 -26.93 2.80
C SER A 15 29.99 -26.54 1.91
N LYS A 16 29.87 -27.27 0.79
CA LYS A 16 28.71 -27.51 -0.04
C LYS A 16 28.00 -26.32 -0.71
N PRO A 17 27.67 -26.44 -2.01
CA PRO A 17 27.00 -25.40 -2.77
C PRO A 17 25.57 -25.16 -2.24
N ILE A 18 25.19 -23.88 -2.18
CA ILE A 18 23.86 -23.36 -1.82
C ILE A 18 22.90 -23.61 -3.00
N GLU A 19 22.63 -24.88 -3.29
CA GLU A 19 21.64 -25.25 -4.31
C GLU A 19 20.29 -25.73 -3.73
N ASN A 20 20.11 -25.73 -2.41
CA ASN A 20 18.89 -26.25 -1.78
C ASN A 20 18.21 -25.30 -0.78
N MET A 21 18.37 -23.99 -0.94
CA MET A 21 17.56 -22.98 -0.21
C MET A 21 16.69 -22.11 -1.14
N ILE A 22 16.20 -22.68 -2.21
CA ILE A 22 15.02 -22.12 -2.87
C ILE A 22 13.84 -22.73 -2.12
N ALA A 23 13.22 -21.88 -1.27
CA ALA A 23 11.95 -22.16 -0.64
C ALA A 23 10.94 -22.71 -1.67
N PRO A 24 9.95 -23.49 -1.23
CA PRO A 24 9.04 -24.15 -2.13
C PRO A 24 8.38 -23.08 -3.00
N VAL A 25 8.72 -23.10 -4.29
CA VAL A 25 7.91 -22.51 -5.34
C VAL A 25 6.50 -22.97 -5.00
N VAL A 26 5.66 -22.01 -4.62
CA VAL A 26 4.23 -22.22 -4.54
C VAL A 26 3.91 -22.95 -5.82
N LYS A 27 3.66 -24.24 -5.71
CA LYS A 27 2.97 -24.99 -6.75
C LYS A 27 1.65 -24.25 -6.88
N ILE A 28 1.62 -23.26 -7.75
CA ILE A 28 0.40 -22.89 -8.41
C ILE A 28 -0.03 -24.25 -9.00
N ARG A 29 -0.87 -24.96 -8.25
CA ARG A 29 -1.73 -25.91 -8.87
C ARG A 29 -2.36 -25.11 -10.01
N ARG A 30 -1.81 -25.24 -11.20
CA ARG A 30 -2.65 -25.25 -12.36
C ARG A 30 -3.70 -26.30 -11.99
N ILE A 31 -4.80 -25.84 -11.43
CA ILE A 31 -6.05 -26.48 -11.67
C ILE A 31 -6.15 -26.33 -13.18
N SER A 32 -5.61 -27.30 -13.90
CA SER A 32 -6.10 -27.66 -15.20
C SER A 32 -7.53 -28.08 -14.87
N GLN A 33 -8.44 -27.13 -14.72
CA GLN A 33 -9.80 -27.37 -15.13
C GLN A 33 -9.61 -27.79 -16.60
N MET A 34 -9.75 -29.10 -16.87
CA MET A 34 -10.14 -29.52 -18.22
C MET A 34 -11.23 -28.53 -18.61
N PRO A 35 -11.16 -27.90 -19.78
CA PRO A 35 -12.17 -26.94 -20.19
C PRO A 35 -13.50 -27.64 -19.96
N SER A 36 -14.34 -27.12 -19.06
CA SER A 36 -15.67 -27.67 -18.86
C SER A 36 -16.35 -27.59 -20.22
N LYS A 37 -16.92 -28.70 -20.66
CA LYS A 37 -17.64 -28.72 -21.92
C LYS A 37 -18.60 -27.56 -21.97
N ALA A 38 -18.60 -26.80 -23.07
CA ALA A 38 -19.52 -25.69 -23.21
C ALA A 38 -20.97 -26.22 -23.14
N LYS A 39 -21.80 -25.54 -22.31
CA LYS A 39 -23.19 -25.92 -22.09
C LYS A 39 -24.10 -25.21 -23.06
N ILE A 40 -24.80 -26.02 -23.89
CA ILE A 40 -25.74 -25.55 -24.89
C ILE A 40 -27.15 -25.90 -24.46
N LEU A 41 -28.04 -24.93 -24.33
CA LEU A 41 -29.46 -25.14 -24.08
C LEU A 41 -30.24 -25.04 -25.41
N VAL A 42 -30.91 -26.12 -25.78
CA VAL A 42 -31.77 -26.17 -26.95
C VAL A 42 -33.24 -26.07 -26.52
N VAL A 43 -33.96 -25.16 -27.11
CA VAL A 43 -35.39 -24.90 -26.79
C VAL A 43 -36.18 -24.88 -28.08
N ASP A 44 -37.10 -25.83 -28.24
CA ASP A 44 -37.98 -25.96 -29.41
C ASP A 44 -39.24 -26.70 -28.97
N ASP A 45 -40.41 -26.19 -29.30
CA ASP A 45 -41.70 -26.83 -28.92
C ASP A 45 -41.88 -28.21 -29.56
N GLU A 46 -41.22 -28.48 -30.68
CA GLU A 46 -41.11 -29.80 -31.28
C GLU A 46 -40.01 -30.63 -30.64
N ILE A 47 -40.33 -31.55 -29.74
CA ILE A 47 -39.36 -32.42 -29.05
C ILE A 47 -38.48 -33.19 -30.00
N TYR A 48 -38.96 -33.47 -31.20
CA TYR A 48 -38.22 -34.17 -32.26
C TYR A 48 -37.03 -33.33 -32.74
N ILE A 49 -37.20 -32.04 -32.89
CA ILE A 49 -36.13 -31.07 -33.26
C ILE A 49 -35.06 -31.04 -32.17
N CYS A 50 -35.48 -30.95 -30.90
CA CYS A 50 -34.57 -31.04 -29.76
C CYS A 50 -33.68 -32.28 -29.79
N ASN A 51 -34.27 -33.45 -30.05
CA ASN A 51 -33.55 -34.73 -30.12
C ASN A 51 -32.57 -34.77 -31.29
N ILE A 52 -32.97 -34.31 -32.48
CA ILE A 52 -32.09 -34.22 -33.64
C ILE A 52 -30.89 -33.34 -33.37
N ILE A 53 -31.08 -32.15 -32.79
CA ILE A 53 -29.99 -31.21 -32.47
C ILE A 53 -29.07 -31.83 -31.40
N GLN A 54 -29.61 -32.49 -30.40
CA GLN A 54 -28.82 -33.20 -29.40
C GLN A 54 -27.97 -34.31 -30.02
N GLU A 55 -28.54 -35.11 -30.95
CA GLU A 55 -27.81 -36.15 -31.67
C GLU A 55 -26.74 -35.55 -32.60
N MET A 56 -27.06 -34.48 -33.32
CA MET A 56 -26.13 -33.75 -34.18
C MET A 56 -24.90 -33.21 -33.43
N LEU A 57 -25.07 -32.81 -32.17
CA LEU A 57 -24.02 -32.26 -31.35
C LEU A 57 -23.36 -33.30 -30.41
N SER A 58 -23.88 -34.51 -30.33
CA SER A 58 -23.40 -35.56 -29.44
C SER A 58 -21.94 -35.98 -29.67
N SER A 59 -21.44 -35.85 -30.90
CA SER A 59 -20.06 -36.16 -31.27
C SER A 59 -19.07 -35.02 -30.93
N ASP A 60 -19.58 -33.85 -30.56
CA ASP A 60 -18.79 -32.67 -30.24
C ASP A 60 -18.57 -32.58 -28.73
N ASP A 61 -17.62 -31.78 -28.34
CA ASP A 61 -17.26 -31.61 -26.91
C ASP A 61 -18.17 -30.60 -26.19
N TYR A 62 -19.51 -30.81 -26.31
CA TYR A 62 -20.55 -29.99 -25.70
C TYR A 62 -21.39 -30.78 -24.68
N GLU A 63 -21.90 -30.09 -23.66
CA GLU A 63 -22.97 -30.57 -22.79
C GLU A 63 -24.30 -29.97 -23.29
N VAL A 64 -25.16 -30.82 -23.93
CA VAL A 64 -26.40 -30.34 -24.54
C VAL A 64 -27.58 -30.66 -23.65
N LEU A 65 -28.27 -29.61 -23.21
CA LEU A 65 -29.51 -29.61 -22.44
C LEU A 65 -30.66 -29.32 -23.42
N THR A 66 -31.74 -30.07 -23.36
CA THR A 66 -32.89 -29.86 -24.23
C THR A 66 -34.16 -29.68 -23.43
N THR A 67 -35.05 -28.82 -23.90
CA THR A 67 -36.39 -28.67 -23.36
C THR A 67 -37.36 -28.17 -24.43
N ASN A 68 -38.60 -28.69 -24.41
CA ASN A 68 -39.67 -28.21 -25.30
C ASN A 68 -40.61 -27.19 -24.63
N LEU A 69 -40.28 -26.79 -23.39
CA LEU A 69 -41.08 -25.82 -22.60
C LEU A 69 -40.29 -24.54 -22.35
N PRO A 70 -40.74 -23.38 -22.86
CA PRO A 70 -40.08 -22.09 -22.61
C PRO A 70 -39.92 -21.77 -21.14
N GLN A 71 -40.86 -22.17 -20.28
CA GLN A 71 -40.82 -21.92 -18.85
C GLN A 71 -39.68 -22.73 -18.16
N GLU A 72 -39.43 -23.92 -18.60
CA GLU A 72 -38.35 -24.76 -18.10
C GLU A 72 -37.00 -24.25 -18.59
N ALA A 73 -36.89 -23.73 -19.79
CA ALA A 73 -35.70 -23.07 -20.31
C ALA A 73 -35.30 -21.89 -19.38
N LEU A 74 -36.24 -21.03 -18.98
CA LEU A 74 -36.03 -19.94 -18.07
C LEU A 74 -35.60 -20.43 -16.67
N ARG A 75 -36.11 -21.57 -16.22
CA ARG A 75 -35.70 -22.19 -14.95
C ARG A 75 -34.28 -22.72 -15.02
N ILE A 76 -33.92 -23.38 -16.13
CA ILE A 76 -32.55 -23.87 -16.37
C ILE A 76 -31.57 -22.70 -16.35
N LEU A 77 -31.84 -21.62 -17.10
CA LEU A 77 -31.00 -20.42 -17.16
C LEU A 77 -30.76 -19.76 -15.81
N LYS A 78 -31.74 -19.81 -14.89
CA LYS A 78 -31.61 -19.25 -13.54
C LYS A 78 -30.80 -20.13 -12.59
N ASN A 79 -30.82 -21.46 -12.78
CA ASN A 79 -30.29 -22.40 -11.80
C ASN A 79 -28.90 -22.96 -12.15
N GLN A 80 -28.46 -22.84 -13.40
CA GLN A 80 -27.15 -23.33 -13.83
C GLN A 80 -26.57 -22.48 -14.95
N PRO A 81 -25.22 -22.40 -15.05
CA PRO A 81 -24.56 -21.65 -16.09
C PRO A 81 -24.83 -22.32 -17.46
N VAL A 82 -25.22 -21.53 -18.44
CA VAL A 82 -25.38 -21.90 -19.84
C VAL A 82 -24.54 -20.95 -20.69
N ASP A 83 -23.77 -21.50 -21.64
CA ASP A 83 -22.89 -20.69 -22.48
C ASP A 83 -23.60 -20.25 -23.76
N LEU A 84 -24.46 -21.09 -24.29
CA LEU A 84 -25.18 -20.81 -25.54
C LEU A 84 -26.62 -21.35 -25.50
N VAL A 85 -27.55 -20.55 -25.99
CA VAL A 85 -28.97 -20.92 -26.17
C VAL A 85 -29.28 -20.99 -27.64
N LEU A 86 -29.81 -22.14 -28.07
CA LEU A 86 -30.47 -22.34 -29.36
C LEU A 86 -31.98 -22.37 -29.11
N SER A 87 -32.73 -21.39 -29.58
CA SER A 87 -34.16 -21.34 -29.34
C SER A 87 -34.94 -21.19 -30.63
N ASP A 88 -36.03 -21.92 -30.76
CA ASP A 88 -36.98 -21.58 -31.81
C ASP A 88 -37.58 -20.18 -31.61
N LEU A 89 -37.83 -19.47 -32.69
CA LEU A 89 -38.38 -18.11 -32.67
C LEU A 89 -39.87 -18.12 -32.28
N ILE A 90 -40.63 -19.13 -32.70
CA ILE A 90 -42.05 -19.22 -32.49
C ILE A 90 -42.37 -20.52 -31.72
N MET A 91 -42.84 -20.42 -30.50
CA MET A 91 -43.19 -21.55 -29.63
C MET A 91 -44.49 -21.30 -28.89
N GLY A 92 -45.61 -21.68 -29.50
CA GLY A 92 -46.93 -21.54 -28.88
C GLY A 92 -47.21 -20.11 -28.35
N ASP A 93 -47.49 -19.99 -27.05
CA ASP A 93 -47.84 -18.73 -26.39
C ASP A 93 -46.60 -17.86 -26.02
N LYS A 94 -45.38 -18.37 -26.13
CA LYS A 94 -44.13 -17.63 -25.87
C LYS A 94 -43.23 -17.66 -27.08
N SER A 95 -42.45 -16.60 -27.22
CA SER A 95 -41.51 -16.47 -28.35
C SER A 95 -40.05 -16.66 -27.87
N GLY A 96 -39.20 -17.13 -28.78
CA GLY A 96 -37.76 -17.18 -28.55
C GLY A 96 -37.16 -15.81 -28.18
N VAL A 97 -37.86 -14.72 -28.51
CA VAL A 97 -37.48 -13.36 -28.08
C VAL A 97 -37.62 -13.17 -26.57
N ASP A 98 -38.57 -13.82 -25.91
CA ASP A 98 -38.76 -13.75 -24.46
C ASP A 98 -37.60 -14.49 -23.76
N ILE A 99 -37.16 -15.60 -24.33
CA ILE A 99 -35.98 -16.34 -23.85
C ILE A 99 -34.72 -15.52 -24.06
N LEU A 100 -34.53 -14.88 -25.22
CA LEU A 100 -33.42 -13.99 -25.52
C LEU A 100 -33.30 -12.88 -24.47
N LYS A 101 -34.38 -12.14 -24.21
CA LYS A 101 -34.38 -11.05 -23.21
C LYS A 101 -34.00 -11.56 -21.82
N SER A 102 -34.62 -12.65 -21.39
CA SER A 102 -34.34 -13.22 -20.06
C SER A 102 -32.92 -13.79 -19.94
N ALA A 103 -32.40 -14.38 -21.00
CA ALA A 103 -31.02 -14.90 -21.04
C ALA A 103 -30.00 -13.75 -20.90
N LEU A 104 -30.19 -12.65 -21.64
CA LEU A 104 -29.31 -11.48 -21.57
C LEU A 104 -29.40 -10.73 -20.23
N GLU A 105 -30.60 -10.74 -19.58
CA GLU A 105 -30.74 -10.18 -18.22
C GLU A 105 -29.98 -11.02 -17.17
N ILE A 106 -29.93 -12.34 -17.35
CA ILE A 106 -29.23 -13.25 -16.42
C ILE A 106 -27.72 -13.21 -16.66
N SER A 107 -27.30 -13.25 -17.93
CA SER A 107 -25.88 -13.26 -18.33
C SER A 107 -25.70 -12.46 -19.62
N PRO A 108 -25.16 -11.22 -19.54
CA PRO A 108 -25.01 -10.36 -20.72
C PRO A 108 -24.06 -10.90 -21.80
N ASP A 109 -23.22 -11.88 -21.45
CA ASP A 109 -22.26 -12.53 -22.35
C ASP A 109 -22.77 -13.85 -22.97
N ILE A 110 -23.99 -14.27 -22.61
CA ILE A 110 -24.58 -15.50 -23.16
C ILE A 110 -24.83 -15.36 -24.67
N ILE A 111 -24.51 -16.39 -25.40
CA ILE A 111 -24.80 -16.44 -26.85
C ILE A 111 -26.19 -16.97 -27.06
N VAL A 112 -27.04 -16.20 -27.75
CA VAL A 112 -28.40 -16.66 -28.12
C VAL A 112 -28.52 -16.68 -29.63
N ILE A 113 -28.82 -17.87 -30.18
CA ILE A 113 -29.05 -18.11 -31.58
C ILE A 113 -30.52 -18.50 -31.74
N LEU A 114 -31.24 -17.82 -32.63
CA LEU A 114 -32.65 -18.10 -32.86
C LEU A 114 -32.82 -18.98 -34.12
N MET A 115 -33.68 -19.99 -34.05
CA MET A 115 -34.04 -20.84 -35.16
C MET A 115 -35.37 -20.38 -35.73
N THR A 116 -35.55 -20.40 -37.07
CA THR A 116 -36.79 -19.98 -37.71
C THR A 116 -37.08 -20.76 -38.97
N GLY A 117 -38.35 -21.14 -39.20
CA GLY A 117 -38.81 -21.75 -40.43
C GLY A 117 -39.23 -20.75 -41.52
N GLN A 118 -39.33 -19.43 -41.17
CA GLN A 118 -39.73 -18.38 -42.07
C GLN A 118 -38.63 -17.35 -42.29
N PRO A 119 -37.99 -17.32 -43.48
CA PRO A 119 -36.88 -16.41 -43.76
C PRO A 119 -37.40 -14.99 -44.12
N ALA A 120 -38.09 -14.32 -43.23
CA ALA A 120 -38.41 -12.90 -43.40
C ALA A 120 -37.24 -12.05 -42.95
N ILE A 121 -36.58 -11.33 -43.87
CA ILE A 121 -35.40 -10.50 -43.62
C ILE A 121 -35.67 -9.47 -42.52
N GLU A 122 -36.87 -8.92 -42.46
CA GLU A 122 -37.27 -7.93 -41.43
C GLU A 122 -37.24 -8.51 -40.00
N ASN A 123 -37.67 -9.77 -39.84
CA ASN A 123 -37.66 -10.48 -38.56
C ASN A 123 -36.24 -10.78 -38.10
N ALA A 124 -35.36 -11.20 -39.01
CA ALA A 124 -33.97 -11.48 -38.72
C ALA A 124 -33.21 -10.22 -38.22
N ILE A 125 -33.39 -9.10 -38.92
CA ILE A 125 -32.79 -7.81 -38.51
C ILE A 125 -33.31 -7.34 -37.13
N SER A 126 -34.58 -7.57 -36.85
CA SER A 126 -35.15 -7.13 -35.57
C SER A 126 -34.61 -7.91 -34.38
N VAL A 127 -34.44 -9.24 -34.49
CA VAL A 127 -33.89 -10.06 -33.39
C VAL A 127 -32.41 -9.84 -33.16
N LEU A 128 -31.62 -9.57 -34.21
CA LEU A 128 -30.22 -9.19 -34.09
C LEU A 128 -30.07 -7.82 -33.36
N LYS A 129 -30.96 -6.85 -33.66
CA LYS A 129 -31.00 -5.56 -32.91
C LYS A 129 -31.42 -5.72 -31.45
N MET A 130 -32.14 -6.77 -31.09
CA MET A 130 -32.50 -7.10 -29.70
C MET A 130 -31.40 -7.84 -28.95
N GLY A 131 -30.25 -8.14 -29.58
CA GLY A 131 -29.09 -8.76 -28.94
C GLY A 131 -28.88 -10.23 -29.23
N ALA A 132 -29.69 -10.85 -30.15
CA ALA A 132 -29.38 -12.19 -30.62
C ALA A 132 -28.01 -12.20 -31.34
N TYR A 133 -27.24 -13.24 -31.13
CA TYR A 133 -25.94 -13.39 -31.79
C TYR A 133 -26.06 -13.66 -33.28
N ASP A 134 -26.93 -14.61 -33.63
CA ASP A 134 -27.18 -15.02 -35.00
C ASP A 134 -28.56 -15.70 -35.10
N TYR A 135 -28.96 -16.09 -36.30
CA TYR A 135 -30.15 -16.88 -36.53
C TYR A 135 -29.87 -18.04 -37.50
N LEU A 136 -30.62 -19.13 -37.36
CA LEU A 136 -30.54 -20.32 -38.23
C LEU A 136 -31.90 -20.54 -38.92
N ILE A 137 -31.88 -20.69 -40.24
CA ILE A 137 -33.10 -20.97 -41.03
C ILE A 137 -33.30 -22.48 -41.09
N LYS A 138 -34.46 -22.96 -40.66
CA LYS A 138 -34.90 -24.35 -40.80
C LYS A 138 -35.37 -24.62 -42.24
N PRO A 139 -35.01 -25.74 -42.91
CA PRO A 139 -34.07 -26.76 -42.38
C PRO A 139 -32.60 -26.34 -42.53
N PHE A 140 -31.78 -26.62 -41.52
CA PHE A 140 -30.35 -26.35 -41.51
C PHE A 140 -29.53 -27.64 -41.58
N THR A 141 -28.30 -27.55 -42.08
CA THR A 141 -27.36 -28.66 -42.13
C THR A 141 -26.54 -28.74 -40.83
N LEU A 142 -26.02 -29.92 -40.52
CA LEU A 142 -25.11 -30.15 -39.40
C LEU A 142 -23.90 -29.21 -39.47
N GLU A 143 -23.37 -28.95 -40.64
CA GLU A 143 -22.22 -28.09 -40.87
C GLU A 143 -22.54 -26.62 -40.53
N SER A 144 -23.72 -26.13 -40.97
CA SER A 144 -24.18 -24.79 -40.69
C SER A 144 -24.44 -24.58 -39.18
N LEU A 145 -25.09 -25.54 -38.51
CA LEU A 145 -25.33 -25.52 -37.07
C LEU A 145 -24.00 -25.44 -36.29
N ARG A 146 -23.07 -26.35 -36.57
CA ARG A 146 -21.74 -26.39 -35.93
C ARG A 146 -20.95 -25.09 -36.14
N ALA A 147 -20.93 -24.57 -37.37
CA ALA A 147 -20.22 -23.37 -37.72
C ALA A 147 -20.73 -22.14 -36.90
N THR A 148 -22.06 -22.03 -36.78
CA THR A 148 -22.68 -20.90 -36.05
C THR A 148 -22.48 -21.04 -34.56
N ILE A 149 -22.61 -22.23 -33.97
CA ILE A 149 -22.30 -22.46 -32.53
C ILE A 149 -20.83 -22.13 -32.23
N ARG A 150 -19.91 -22.67 -33.03
CA ARG A 150 -18.47 -22.46 -32.83
C ARG A 150 -18.12 -20.99 -32.89
N ARG A 151 -18.57 -20.23 -33.89
CA ARG A 151 -18.33 -18.76 -33.97
C ARG A 151 -18.90 -18.02 -32.77
N GLY A 152 -20.08 -18.41 -32.28
CA GLY A 152 -20.69 -17.83 -31.10
C GLY A 152 -19.84 -18.04 -29.85
N LEU A 153 -19.45 -19.27 -29.57
CA LEU A 153 -18.62 -19.64 -28.43
C LEU A 153 -17.22 -19.04 -28.51
N GLU A 154 -16.60 -18.97 -29.70
CA GLU A 154 -15.31 -18.27 -29.88
C GLU A 154 -15.42 -16.78 -29.54
N LYS A 155 -16.47 -16.12 -30.01
CA LYS A 155 -16.69 -14.69 -29.63
C LYS A 155 -16.87 -14.50 -28.14
N GLN A 156 -17.65 -15.36 -27.48
CA GLN A 156 -17.84 -15.34 -26.05
C GLN A 156 -16.51 -15.50 -25.28
N ASN A 157 -15.73 -16.49 -25.69
CA ASN A 157 -14.43 -16.73 -25.06
C ASN A 157 -13.47 -15.55 -25.23
N LEU A 158 -13.38 -14.97 -26.44
CA LEU A 158 -12.57 -13.77 -26.68
C LEU A 158 -13.06 -12.57 -25.84
N TYR A 159 -14.36 -12.43 -25.67
CA TYR A 159 -14.92 -11.37 -24.83
C TYR A 159 -14.54 -11.56 -23.35
N ARG A 160 -14.70 -12.78 -22.82
CA ARG A 160 -14.30 -13.14 -21.45
C ARG A 160 -12.79 -12.98 -21.23
N GLU A 161 -11.98 -13.41 -22.19
CA GLU A 161 -10.52 -13.26 -22.13
C GLU A 161 -10.09 -11.78 -22.15
N ASN A 162 -10.75 -10.95 -22.97
CA ASN A 162 -10.47 -9.52 -23.02
C ASN A 162 -10.81 -8.80 -21.69
N ILE A 163 -11.91 -9.18 -21.03
CA ILE A 163 -12.26 -8.67 -19.69
C ILE A 163 -11.18 -9.08 -18.69
N ASN A 164 -10.81 -10.37 -18.65
CA ASN A 164 -9.79 -10.87 -17.74
C ASN A 164 -8.42 -10.20 -17.95
N LEU A 165 -8.05 -9.94 -19.21
CA LEU A 165 -6.81 -9.23 -19.53
C LEU A 165 -6.86 -7.77 -19.07
N LYS A 166 -7.97 -7.06 -19.26
CA LYS A 166 -8.14 -5.70 -18.78
C LYS A 166 -8.05 -5.62 -17.25
N GLU A 167 -8.73 -6.53 -16.55
CA GLU A 167 -8.63 -6.66 -15.09
C GLU A 167 -7.19 -6.91 -14.64
N THR A 168 -6.49 -7.83 -15.30
CA THR A 168 -5.09 -8.15 -14.99
C THR A 168 -4.17 -6.94 -15.20
N VAL A 169 -4.32 -6.19 -16.30
CA VAL A 169 -3.53 -4.97 -16.56
C VAL A 169 -3.81 -3.89 -15.52
N SER A 170 -5.06 -3.70 -15.13
CA SER A 170 -5.42 -2.77 -14.06
C SER A 170 -4.78 -3.16 -12.73
N LEU A 171 -4.84 -4.44 -12.36
CA LEU A 171 -4.21 -5.00 -11.16
C LEU A 171 -2.69 -4.84 -11.16
N CYS A 172 -2.03 -4.99 -12.33
CA CYS A 172 -0.59 -4.77 -12.46
C CYS A 172 -0.22 -3.30 -12.21
N LYS A 173 -0.94 -2.35 -12.80
CA LYS A 173 -0.72 -0.91 -12.60
C LYS A 173 -0.89 -0.50 -11.13
N ILE A 174 -1.93 -1.00 -10.48
CA ILE A 174 -2.17 -0.79 -9.05
C ILE A 174 -1.01 -1.34 -8.21
N SER A 175 -0.56 -2.54 -8.52
CA SER A 175 0.56 -3.20 -7.83
C SER A 175 1.87 -2.43 -7.98
N GLU A 176 2.13 -1.86 -9.16
CA GLU A 176 3.33 -1.06 -9.44
C GLU A 176 3.30 0.27 -8.66
N ALA A 177 2.16 0.96 -8.67
CA ALA A 177 1.97 2.21 -7.91
C ALA A 177 2.11 1.99 -6.40
N MET A 178 1.58 0.88 -5.86
CA MET A 178 1.76 0.52 -4.45
C MET A 178 3.22 0.19 -4.11
N GLY A 179 3.96 -0.44 -5.03
CA GLY A 179 5.36 -0.82 -4.81
C GLY A 179 6.34 0.35 -4.80
N SER A 180 5.99 1.47 -5.42
CA SER A 180 6.82 2.68 -5.47
C SER A 180 6.62 3.64 -4.30
N THR A 181 5.58 3.44 -3.48
CA THR A 181 5.23 4.33 -2.37
C THR A 181 5.78 3.78 -1.06
N ILE A 182 6.80 4.46 -0.49
CA ILE A 182 7.48 4.02 0.74
C ILE A 182 6.74 4.50 2.00
N HIS A 183 6.17 5.71 1.98
CA HIS A 183 5.49 6.27 3.15
C HIS A 183 4.13 5.62 3.40
N LEU A 184 3.96 5.01 4.57
CA LEU A 184 2.77 4.26 4.96
C LEU A 184 1.47 5.04 4.75
N LYS A 185 1.41 6.28 5.19
CA LYS A 185 0.19 7.12 5.08
C LYS A 185 -0.26 7.31 3.63
N SER A 186 0.66 7.64 2.72
CA SER A 186 0.39 7.83 1.30
C SER A 186 0.00 6.51 0.63
N LEU A 187 0.66 5.42 1.01
CA LEU A 187 0.36 4.08 0.54
C LEU A 187 -1.07 3.64 0.92
N LEU A 188 -1.46 3.80 2.19
CA LEU A 188 -2.79 3.43 2.67
C LEU A 188 -3.89 4.23 1.96
N GLN A 189 -3.66 5.53 1.74
CA GLN A 189 -4.59 6.38 1.02
C GLN A 189 -4.75 5.93 -0.44
N LEU A 190 -3.64 5.66 -1.14
CA LEU A 190 -3.64 5.16 -2.52
C LEU A 190 -4.40 3.82 -2.65
N ILE A 191 -4.19 2.90 -1.72
CA ILE A 191 -4.90 1.61 -1.67
C ILE A 191 -6.41 1.84 -1.55
N LEU A 192 -6.85 2.69 -0.63
CA LEU A 192 -8.27 2.94 -0.39
C LEU A 192 -8.96 3.65 -1.55
N GLU A 193 -8.34 4.66 -2.14
CA GLU A 193 -8.85 5.35 -3.32
C GLU A 193 -9.02 4.39 -4.49
N THR A 194 -8.00 3.58 -4.76
CA THR A 194 -8.03 2.58 -5.83
C THR A 194 -9.15 1.56 -5.62
N LEU A 195 -9.27 1.01 -4.40
CA LEU A 195 -10.31 0.03 -4.08
C LEU A 195 -11.71 0.64 -4.13
N SER A 196 -11.87 1.90 -3.70
CA SER A 196 -13.16 2.58 -3.72
C SER A 196 -13.65 2.81 -5.15
N MET A 197 -12.75 3.12 -6.08
CA MET A 197 -13.08 3.26 -7.51
C MET A 197 -13.41 1.91 -8.15
N GLU A 198 -12.57 0.88 -7.91
CA GLU A 198 -12.70 -0.43 -8.54
C GLU A 198 -13.95 -1.18 -8.07
N PHE A 199 -14.29 -1.04 -6.78
CA PHE A 199 -15.40 -1.76 -6.15
C PHE A 199 -16.66 -0.91 -5.98
N ASP A 200 -16.68 0.34 -6.43
CA ASP A 200 -17.80 1.27 -6.28
C ASP A 200 -18.31 1.28 -4.83
N THR A 201 -17.42 1.58 -3.88
CA THR A 201 -17.74 1.58 -2.45
C THR A 201 -17.97 2.98 -1.92
N SER A 202 -18.92 3.10 -1.00
CA SER A 202 -19.27 4.38 -0.35
C SER A 202 -18.28 4.73 0.76
N LEU A 203 -17.70 3.72 1.38
CA LEU A 203 -16.75 3.84 2.49
C LEU A 203 -15.77 2.68 2.45
N SER A 204 -14.51 2.96 2.69
CA SER A 204 -13.47 1.96 2.86
C SER A 204 -12.51 2.34 3.99
N SER A 205 -11.94 1.35 4.67
CA SER A 205 -10.96 1.59 5.74
C SER A 205 -9.91 0.50 5.83
N ILE A 206 -8.73 0.89 6.31
CA ILE A 206 -7.68 -0.04 6.70
C ILE A 206 -7.43 0.11 8.20
N LEU A 207 -7.59 -1.00 8.89
CA LEU A 207 -7.27 -1.16 10.30
C LEU A 207 -6.02 -2.02 10.41
N LEU A 208 -5.02 -1.59 11.17
CA LEU A 208 -3.84 -2.40 11.44
C LEU A 208 -3.89 -2.96 12.86
N VAL A 209 -3.30 -4.15 13.03
CA VAL A 209 -3.19 -4.81 14.33
C VAL A 209 -2.07 -4.16 15.12
N GLU A 210 -2.37 -3.69 16.32
CA GLU A 210 -1.37 -3.21 17.27
C GLU A 210 -0.84 -4.37 18.12
N ASP A 211 0.49 -4.58 18.08
CA ASP A 211 1.14 -5.77 18.65
C ASP A 211 0.90 -5.97 20.16
N LYS A 212 0.71 -4.90 20.93
CA LYS A 212 0.61 -4.99 22.40
C LYS A 212 -0.67 -5.67 22.90
N ASN A 213 -1.81 -5.51 22.19
CA ASN A 213 -3.11 -6.01 22.65
C ASN A 213 -3.89 -6.77 21.58
N LYS A 214 -3.34 -6.98 20.38
CA LYS A 214 -4.07 -7.47 19.18
C LYS A 214 -5.32 -6.65 18.90
N SER A 215 -5.34 -5.39 19.30
CA SER A 215 -6.40 -4.44 19.01
C SER A 215 -6.25 -3.91 17.57
N LEU A 216 -7.36 -3.54 16.97
CA LEU A 216 -7.38 -2.93 15.65
C LEU A 216 -7.36 -1.41 15.80
N ALA A 217 -6.40 -0.76 15.15
CA ALA A 217 -6.33 0.69 15.07
C ALA A 217 -6.63 1.18 13.65
N LEU A 218 -7.52 2.16 13.51
CA LEU A 218 -7.79 2.81 12.24
C LEU A 218 -6.57 3.60 11.79
N LYS A 219 -6.01 3.25 10.63
CA LYS A 219 -4.85 3.95 10.05
C LYS A 219 -5.22 4.83 8.86
N ALA A 220 -6.22 4.44 8.08
CA ALA A 220 -6.73 5.26 6.98
C ALA A 220 -8.17 4.90 6.64
N TYR A 221 -8.89 5.86 6.05
CA TYR A 221 -10.23 5.65 5.50
C TYR A 221 -10.46 6.54 4.27
N TYR A 222 -11.43 6.15 3.46
CA TYR A 222 -11.90 6.90 2.30
C TYR A 222 -13.43 6.86 2.24
N GLY A 223 -14.06 7.97 1.89
CA GLY A 223 -15.50 8.13 1.87
C GLY A 223 -16.05 8.79 3.14
N MET A 224 -17.37 8.98 3.19
CA MET A 224 -18.06 9.57 4.33
C MET A 224 -19.29 8.77 4.72
N SER A 225 -19.54 8.66 6.00
CA SER A 225 -20.77 8.11 6.56
C SER A 225 -21.13 8.79 7.88
N THR A 226 -22.43 8.89 8.15
CA THR A 226 -22.98 9.29 9.46
C THR A 226 -23.72 8.14 10.12
N HIS A 227 -23.78 6.97 9.46
CA HIS A 227 -24.57 5.84 9.96
C HIS A 227 -23.78 5.03 11.00
N PRO A 228 -24.35 4.75 12.20
CA PRO A 228 -23.63 4.09 13.29
C PRO A 228 -22.97 2.76 12.93
N VAL A 229 -23.67 1.91 12.14
CA VAL A 229 -23.13 0.59 11.72
C VAL A 229 -21.89 0.77 10.82
N GLU A 230 -21.95 1.69 9.86
CA GLU A 230 -20.84 1.98 8.96
C GLU A 230 -19.64 2.55 9.73
N LEU A 231 -19.91 3.45 10.70
CA LEU A 231 -18.87 4.00 11.58
C LEU A 231 -18.26 2.91 12.49
N SER A 232 -19.06 1.96 12.97
CA SER A 232 -18.52 0.84 13.77
C SER A 232 -17.60 -0.08 12.97
N PHE A 233 -17.87 -0.30 11.67
CA PHE A 233 -16.95 -0.97 10.76
C PHE A 233 -15.68 -0.14 10.53
N LEU A 234 -15.85 1.17 10.32
CA LEU A 234 -14.75 2.09 10.10
C LEU A 234 -13.76 2.06 11.26
N HIS A 235 -14.25 2.13 12.48
CA HIS A 235 -13.42 2.18 13.69
C HIS A 235 -13.00 0.80 14.23
N GLY A 236 -13.45 -0.30 13.60
CA GLY A 236 -13.15 -1.66 14.05
C GLY A 236 -13.90 -2.10 15.30
N GLU A 237 -14.93 -1.35 15.71
CA GLU A 237 -15.80 -1.66 16.86
C GLU A 237 -16.81 -2.76 16.53
N HIS A 238 -17.12 -2.95 15.24
CA HIS A 238 -18.01 -4.02 14.80
C HIS A 238 -17.33 -5.39 15.02
N PRO A 239 -18.08 -6.45 15.42
CA PRO A 239 -17.51 -7.78 15.67
C PRO A 239 -16.82 -8.43 14.47
N VAL A 240 -17.22 -8.08 13.25
CA VAL A 240 -16.73 -8.71 12.01
C VAL A 240 -15.24 -8.48 11.76
N PRO A 241 -14.66 -7.26 11.81
CA PRO A 241 -13.22 -7.06 11.69
C PRO A 241 -12.41 -7.88 12.70
N GLN A 242 -12.86 -7.95 13.95
CA GLN A 242 -12.25 -8.76 15.01
C GLN A 242 -12.29 -10.26 14.67
N TRP A 243 -13.43 -10.74 14.18
CA TRP A 243 -13.59 -12.11 13.73
C TRP A 243 -12.62 -12.45 12.59
N VAL A 244 -12.44 -11.53 11.63
CA VAL A 244 -11.51 -11.68 10.49
C VAL A 244 -10.08 -11.81 10.98
N VAL A 245 -9.65 -10.99 11.94
CA VAL A 245 -8.31 -11.11 12.55
C VAL A 245 -8.12 -12.47 13.20
N LYS A 246 -9.12 -12.95 13.97
CA LYS A 246 -9.04 -14.21 14.71
C LYS A 246 -8.98 -15.43 13.78
N ASN A 247 -9.75 -15.40 12.68
CA ASN A 247 -9.93 -16.56 11.80
C ASN A 247 -9.06 -16.52 10.54
N ALA A 248 -8.42 -15.39 10.22
CA ALA A 248 -7.64 -15.16 9.01
C ALA A 248 -8.43 -15.51 7.72
N LYS A 249 -9.74 -15.22 7.73
CA LYS A 249 -10.65 -15.49 6.61
C LYS A 249 -11.51 -14.26 6.33
N PRO A 250 -11.81 -13.96 5.06
CA PRO A 250 -12.72 -12.87 4.73
C PRO A 250 -14.13 -13.16 5.25
N LYS A 251 -14.84 -12.10 5.63
CA LYS A 251 -16.25 -12.13 5.98
C LYS A 251 -17.00 -11.14 5.09
N ILE A 252 -18.06 -11.64 4.46
CA ILE A 252 -18.92 -10.85 3.57
C ILE A 252 -20.31 -10.87 4.18
N LEU A 253 -20.93 -9.71 4.26
CA LEU A 253 -22.31 -9.54 4.69
C LEU A 253 -23.09 -8.94 3.53
N ASN A 254 -24.10 -9.66 3.05
CA ASN A 254 -24.99 -9.22 1.97
C ASN A 254 -26.29 -8.65 2.55
N PRO A 255 -27.05 -7.86 1.76
CA PRO A 255 -28.33 -7.32 2.18
C PRO A 255 -29.29 -8.46 2.56
N GLY A 256 -29.85 -8.40 3.79
CA GLY A 256 -30.80 -9.39 4.31
C GLY A 256 -30.20 -10.48 5.20
N GLU A 257 -28.90 -10.50 5.44
CA GLU A 257 -28.30 -11.35 6.46
C GLU A 257 -28.53 -10.82 7.88
N GLU A 258 -28.56 -11.72 8.89
CA GLU A 258 -29.04 -11.44 10.25
C GLU A 258 -28.36 -10.28 10.98
N ASP A 259 -27.10 -10.04 10.71
CA ASP A 259 -26.31 -8.96 11.33
C ASP A 259 -26.72 -7.54 10.87
N LEU A 260 -27.60 -7.42 9.87
CA LEU A 260 -28.02 -6.16 9.26
C LEU A 260 -29.52 -5.87 9.40
N GLN A 261 -30.26 -6.69 10.14
CA GLN A 261 -31.75 -6.75 10.16
C GLN A 261 -32.47 -5.59 10.88
N SER A 262 -31.81 -4.58 11.38
CA SER A 262 -32.55 -3.67 12.28
C SER A 262 -33.53 -2.68 11.62
N GLU A 263 -33.64 -2.58 10.28
CA GLU A 263 -34.56 -1.59 9.70
C GLU A 263 -35.08 -1.94 8.28
N LYS A 264 -36.38 -2.20 8.19
CA LYS A 264 -37.10 -2.57 6.94
C LYS A 264 -37.14 -1.46 5.87
N GLU A 265 -36.75 -0.24 6.16
CA GLU A 265 -36.92 0.94 5.28
C GLU A 265 -35.62 1.66 4.91
N LYS A 266 -34.43 1.10 5.24
CA LYS A 266 -33.15 1.76 4.97
C LYS A 266 -32.44 1.23 3.72
N PRO A 267 -31.54 2.03 3.12
CA PRO A 267 -30.79 1.59 1.95
C PRO A 267 -30.05 0.28 2.22
N ARG A 268 -30.10 -0.63 1.24
CA ARG A 268 -29.40 -1.92 1.33
C ARG A 268 -27.90 -1.69 1.48
N ARG A 269 -27.25 -2.46 2.34
CA ARG A 269 -25.83 -2.39 2.61
C ARG A 269 -25.17 -3.73 2.36
N SER A 270 -23.99 -3.67 1.79
CA SER A 270 -23.09 -4.84 1.68
C SER A 270 -21.75 -4.48 2.28
N PHE A 271 -21.18 -5.39 3.06
CA PHE A 271 -19.90 -5.22 3.72
C PHE A 271 -18.94 -6.35 3.34
N ILE A 272 -17.68 -5.99 3.13
CA ILE A 272 -16.58 -6.95 3.10
C ILE A 272 -15.56 -6.52 4.15
N SER A 273 -15.18 -7.46 5.02
CA SER A 273 -13.98 -7.38 5.84
C SER A 273 -12.99 -8.41 5.34
N TYR A 274 -11.83 -7.97 4.85
CA TYR A 274 -10.82 -8.84 4.24
C TYR A 274 -9.51 -8.79 5.04
N PRO A 275 -8.89 -9.94 5.39
CA PRO A 275 -7.65 -9.96 6.14
C PRO A 275 -6.48 -9.49 5.27
N LEU A 276 -5.66 -8.59 5.78
CA LEU A 276 -4.36 -8.25 5.24
C LEU A 276 -3.31 -9.19 5.81
N MET A 277 -2.78 -10.06 4.97
CA MET A 277 -1.89 -11.16 5.39
C MET A 277 -0.44 -10.89 4.98
N ALA A 278 0.48 -10.93 5.93
CA ALA A 278 1.91 -10.89 5.67
C ALA A 278 2.64 -11.96 6.49
N LYS A 279 3.57 -12.66 5.86
CA LYS A 279 4.37 -13.75 6.49
C LYS A 279 3.55 -14.75 7.31
N GLY A 280 2.34 -15.08 6.84
CA GLY A 280 1.46 -16.05 7.50
C GLY A 280 0.69 -15.52 8.72
N ARG A 281 0.76 -14.22 9.03
CA ARG A 281 -0.01 -13.54 10.09
C ARG A 281 -0.93 -12.48 9.51
N VAL A 282 -2.01 -12.17 10.22
CA VAL A 282 -2.87 -11.03 9.91
C VAL A 282 -2.19 -9.77 10.46
N ILE A 283 -1.86 -8.83 9.58
CA ILE A 283 -1.29 -7.52 9.95
C ILE A 283 -2.36 -6.44 10.05
N GLY A 284 -3.55 -6.70 9.49
CA GLY A 284 -4.65 -5.76 9.50
C GLY A 284 -5.90 -6.29 8.82
N VAL A 285 -6.87 -5.42 8.68
CA VAL A 285 -8.15 -5.71 8.01
C VAL A 285 -8.49 -4.55 7.08
N LEU A 286 -8.90 -4.92 5.87
CA LEU A 286 -9.46 -4.03 4.88
C LEU A 286 -10.99 -4.16 4.92
N ASN A 287 -11.70 -3.05 5.15
CA ASN A 287 -13.14 -2.99 5.13
C ASN A 287 -13.63 -2.21 3.90
N LEU A 288 -14.61 -2.76 3.20
CA LEU A 288 -15.32 -2.11 2.10
C LEU A 288 -16.81 -2.09 2.41
N VAL A 289 -17.44 -0.94 2.27
CA VAL A 289 -18.86 -0.73 2.50
C VAL A 289 -19.50 -0.16 1.24
N ARG A 290 -20.57 -0.80 0.80
CA ARG A 290 -21.41 -0.34 -0.31
C ARG A 290 -22.80 -0.06 0.21
N VAL A 291 -23.34 1.12 -0.12
CA VAL A 291 -24.67 1.58 0.31
C VAL A 291 -25.52 1.90 -0.91
N GLY A 292 -26.77 1.42 -0.97
CA GLY A 292 -27.72 1.71 -2.04
C GLY A 292 -28.37 0.45 -2.61
N ASN A 293 -28.94 0.57 -3.83
CA ASN A 293 -29.61 -0.53 -4.53
C ASN A 293 -28.65 -1.47 -5.27
N TYR A 294 -27.45 -1.62 -4.78
CA TYR A 294 -26.42 -2.45 -5.40
C TYR A 294 -26.62 -3.93 -5.12
N SER A 295 -26.26 -4.74 -6.10
CA SER A 295 -26.14 -6.18 -5.95
C SER A 295 -25.03 -6.55 -4.97
N SER A 296 -25.07 -7.75 -4.43
CA SER A 296 -24.00 -8.35 -3.64
C SER A 296 -22.67 -8.31 -4.40
N PHE A 297 -21.55 -8.35 -3.67
CA PHE A 297 -20.24 -8.49 -4.30
C PHE A 297 -20.14 -9.80 -5.08
N SER A 298 -19.76 -9.73 -6.34
CA SER A 298 -19.66 -10.91 -7.21
C SER A 298 -18.43 -11.76 -6.85
N PRO A 299 -18.43 -13.06 -7.17
CA PRO A 299 -17.26 -13.93 -6.98
C PRO A 299 -16.00 -13.41 -7.70
N GLY A 300 -16.15 -12.79 -8.88
CA GLY A 300 -15.05 -12.14 -9.61
C GLY A 300 -14.46 -10.97 -8.81
N GLN A 301 -15.30 -10.10 -8.27
CA GLN A 301 -14.86 -9.00 -7.41
C GLN A 301 -14.11 -9.50 -6.16
N ILE A 302 -14.57 -10.58 -5.54
CA ILE A 302 -13.91 -11.16 -4.36
C ILE A 302 -12.52 -11.70 -4.75
N ASN A 303 -12.38 -12.34 -5.92
CA ASN A 303 -11.09 -12.80 -6.43
C ASN A 303 -10.14 -11.62 -6.70
N SER A 304 -10.60 -10.57 -7.38
CA SER A 304 -9.82 -9.35 -7.62
C SER A 304 -9.38 -8.71 -6.30
N LEU A 305 -10.28 -8.63 -5.32
CA LEU A 305 -9.96 -8.12 -3.98
C LEU A 305 -8.87 -8.95 -3.30
N SER A 306 -8.89 -10.27 -3.44
CA SER A 306 -7.88 -11.14 -2.83
C SER A 306 -6.47 -10.85 -3.37
N ILE A 307 -6.36 -10.59 -4.67
CA ILE A 307 -5.08 -10.25 -5.32
C ILE A 307 -4.60 -8.87 -4.85
N ILE A 308 -5.48 -7.86 -4.85
CA ILE A 308 -5.16 -6.52 -4.39
C ILE A 308 -4.77 -6.53 -2.92
N ALA A 309 -5.55 -7.19 -2.06
CA ALA A 309 -5.27 -7.29 -0.62
C ALA A 309 -3.93 -7.98 -0.34
N SER A 310 -3.57 -9.01 -1.10
CA SER A 310 -2.26 -9.67 -0.99
C SER A 310 -1.11 -8.72 -1.32
N LYS A 311 -1.23 -7.93 -2.40
CA LYS A 311 -0.23 -6.94 -2.81
C LYS A 311 -0.16 -5.78 -1.83
N ALA A 312 -1.32 -5.26 -1.42
CA ALA A 312 -1.43 -4.24 -0.39
C ALA A 312 -0.77 -4.67 0.92
N SER A 313 -1.02 -5.90 1.37
CA SER A 313 -0.41 -6.44 2.58
C SER A 313 1.12 -6.45 2.51
N SER A 314 1.69 -6.88 1.38
CA SER A 314 3.14 -6.89 1.18
C SER A 314 3.72 -5.48 1.15
N ALA A 315 3.04 -4.53 0.50
CA ALA A 315 3.48 -3.14 0.45
C ALA A 315 3.39 -2.46 1.83
N ILE A 316 2.30 -2.70 2.56
CA ILE A 316 2.12 -2.20 3.93
C ILE A 316 3.19 -2.78 4.86
N GLU A 317 3.45 -4.09 4.81
CA GLU A 317 4.49 -4.72 5.64
C GLU A 317 5.87 -4.11 5.34
N ASN A 318 6.21 -3.92 4.06
CA ASN A 318 7.47 -3.27 3.69
C ASN A 318 7.56 -1.85 4.24
N SER A 319 6.49 -1.04 4.11
CA SER A 319 6.45 0.32 4.65
C SER A 319 6.62 0.35 6.17
N LEU A 320 5.95 -0.55 6.90
CA LEU A 320 6.11 -0.69 8.35
C LEU A 320 7.53 -1.09 8.73
N LEU A 321 8.15 -2.03 8.00
CA LEU A 321 9.54 -2.42 8.24
C LEU A 321 10.52 -1.28 7.99
N TYR A 322 10.26 -0.41 7.01
CA TYR A 322 11.06 0.79 6.79
C TYR A 322 10.92 1.78 7.95
N GLU A 323 9.69 2.04 8.42
CA GLU A 323 9.46 2.92 9.59
C GLU A 323 10.16 2.36 10.86
N ASP A 324 10.04 1.05 11.13
CA ASP A 324 10.71 0.38 12.24
C ASP A 324 12.24 0.49 12.14
N LEU A 325 12.78 0.36 10.92
CA LEU A 325 14.22 0.47 10.66
C LEU A 325 14.72 1.90 10.89
N GLU A 326 13.98 2.91 10.39
CA GLU A 326 14.29 4.32 10.62
C GLU A 326 14.28 4.66 12.11
N GLU A 327 13.26 4.18 12.84
CA GLU A 327 13.19 4.37 14.29
C GLU A 327 14.36 3.70 15.02
N ALA A 328 14.73 2.46 14.62
CA ALA A 328 15.85 1.75 15.18
C ALA A 328 17.17 2.51 14.94
N TYR A 329 17.38 3.05 13.74
CA TYR A 329 18.55 3.88 13.44
C TYR A 329 18.61 5.11 14.34
N LEU A 330 17.52 5.86 14.47
CA LEU A 330 17.47 7.04 15.34
C LEU A 330 17.77 6.68 16.78
N ASN A 331 17.20 5.60 17.28
CA ASN A 331 17.43 5.14 18.65
C ASN A 331 18.91 4.80 18.88
N ILE A 332 19.58 4.17 17.92
CA ILE A 332 21.03 3.89 17.99
C ILE A 332 21.84 5.18 17.98
N LEU A 333 21.55 6.11 17.05
CA LEU A 333 22.27 7.38 16.96
C LEU A 333 22.08 8.22 18.24
N THR A 334 20.88 8.26 18.77
CA THR A 334 20.56 8.94 20.03
C THR A 334 21.30 8.30 21.21
N ALA A 335 21.37 6.97 21.26
CA ALA A 335 22.12 6.27 22.29
C ALA A 335 23.64 6.58 22.23
N LEU A 336 24.20 6.67 21.03
CA LEU A 336 25.60 7.06 20.83
C LEU A 336 25.85 8.51 21.26
N ALA A 337 24.97 9.45 20.89
CA ALA A 337 25.06 10.84 21.31
C ALA A 337 24.95 10.95 22.83
N ASN A 338 24.00 10.26 23.45
CA ASN A 338 23.84 10.22 24.91
C ASN A 338 25.06 9.63 25.63
N ALA A 339 25.77 8.67 25.03
CA ALA A 339 27.01 8.14 25.58
C ALA A 339 28.13 9.17 25.58
N VAL A 340 28.19 10.08 24.60
CA VAL A 340 29.11 11.22 24.59
C VAL A 340 28.68 12.28 25.59
N GLU A 341 27.39 12.61 25.64
CA GLU A 341 26.84 13.52 26.66
C GLU A 341 27.04 13.03 28.10
N ALA A 342 27.05 11.71 28.35
CA ALA A 342 27.30 11.15 29.68
C ALA A 342 28.72 11.46 30.20
N ARG A 343 29.68 11.76 29.31
CA ARG A 343 31.01 12.23 29.66
C ARG A 343 31.06 13.75 29.92
N ASP A 344 30.16 14.50 29.27
CA ASP A 344 30.01 15.95 29.44
C ASP A 344 28.86 16.20 30.41
N ILE A 345 29.20 16.34 31.70
CA ILE A 345 28.23 16.37 32.83
C ILE A 345 27.16 17.48 32.68
N TYR A 346 27.39 18.44 31.81
CA TYR A 346 26.55 19.65 31.66
C TYR A 346 25.61 19.64 30.48
N THR A 347 25.70 18.64 29.60
CA THR A 347 24.94 18.59 28.34
C THR A 347 23.71 17.66 28.38
N ARG A 348 23.34 17.15 29.56
CA ARG A 348 22.21 16.20 29.66
C ARG A 348 20.93 16.74 29.04
N GLY A 349 20.43 16.05 28.00
CA GLY A 349 19.24 16.41 27.24
C GLY A 349 19.44 17.62 26.31
N HIS A 350 20.65 18.10 26.15
CA HIS A 350 21.01 19.16 25.22
C HIS A 350 20.74 18.77 23.79
N THR A 351 21.21 17.62 23.38
CA THR A 351 21.03 17.05 22.04
C THR A 351 19.55 17.04 21.62
N GLU A 352 18.64 16.59 22.52
CA GLU A 352 17.20 16.57 22.25
C GLU A 352 16.62 17.95 22.05
N ARG A 353 16.99 18.93 22.88
CA ARG A 353 16.51 20.29 22.77
C ARG A 353 17.02 20.99 21.51
N VAL A 354 18.28 20.78 21.15
CA VAL A 354 18.90 21.37 19.96
C VAL A 354 18.23 20.87 18.69
N TRP A 355 18.14 19.55 18.49
CA TRP A 355 17.50 19.06 17.27
C TRP A 355 16.01 19.46 17.19
N TYR A 356 15.28 19.48 18.30
CA TYR A 356 13.87 19.85 18.31
C TYR A 356 13.66 21.33 17.91
N MET A 357 14.46 22.23 18.45
CA MET A 357 14.40 23.65 18.06
C MET A 357 14.83 23.86 16.62
N ALA A 358 15.89 23.18 16.17
CA ALA A 358 16.35 23.24 14.79
C ALA A 358 15.28 22.75 13.80
N GLU A 359 14.54 21.69 14.14
CA GLU A 359 13.44 21.18 13.33
C GLU A 359 12.30 22.20 13.21
N ILE A 360 11.94 22.90 14.30
CA ILE A 360 10.91 23.96 14.26
C ILE A 360 11.30 25.05 13.27
N ILE A 361 12.53 25.56 13.37
CA ILE A 361 13.03 26.60 12.46
C ILE A 361 13.02 26.09 11.00
N ALA A 362 13.49 24.87 10.77
CA ALA A 362 13.53 24.28 9.44
C ALA A 362 12.13 24.13 8.82
N ARG A 363 11.11 23.82 9.63
CA ARG A 363 9.70 23.79 9.20
C ARG A 363 9.20 25.18 8.79
N GLU A 364 9.49 26.22 9.59
CA GLU A 364 9.16 27.61 9.24
C GLU A 364 9.90 28.09 7.99
N MET A 365 11.09 27.54 7.72
CA MET A 365 11.83 27.77 6.47
C MET A 365 11.24 26.99 5.27
N GLY A 366 10.20 26.18 5.46
CA GLY A 366 9.54 25.41 4.41
C GLY A 366 10.34 24.19 3.92
N TRP A 367 11.20 23.63 4.78
CA TRP A 367 11.98 22.46 4.42
C TRP A 367 11.08 21.21 4.35
N ASP A 368 11.37 20.34 3.36
CA ASP A 368 10.66 19.08 3.17
C ASP A 368 11.05 18.01 4.21
N SER A 369 10.36 16.88 4.17
CA SER A 369 10.57 15.79 5.13
C SER A 369 11.98 15.21 5.09
N GLU A 370 12.64 15.18 3.92
CA GLU A 370 14.01 14.68 3.76
C GLU A 370 14.99 15.60 4.48
N LYS A 371 14.90 16.89 4.27
CA LYS A 371 15.73 17.88 4.98
C LYS A 371 15.44 17.94 6.47
N LEU A 372 14.18 17.76 6.90
CA LEU A 372 13.84 17.67 8.31
C LEU A 372 14.50 16.45 8.99
N TRP A 373 14.60 15.34 8.26
CA TRP A 373 15.35 14.17 8.72
C TRP A 373 16.84 14.46 8.89
N GLU A 374 17.45 15.16 7.93
CA GLU A 374 18.84 15.60 8.00
C GLU A 374 19.09 16.50 9.22
N VAL A 375 18.18 17.49 9.48
CA VAL A 375 18.24 18.35 10.67
C VAL A 375 18.25 17.54 11.96
N LYS A 376 17.37 16.56 12.04
CA LYS A 376 17.23 15.69 13.21
C LYS A 376 18.53 14.91 13.47
N ILE A 377 19.07 14.24 12.47
CA ILE A 377 20.32 13.50 12.58
C ILE A 377 21.48 14.44 12.88
N GLY A 378 21.58 15.56 12.16
CA GLY A 378 22.62 16.55 12.37
C GLY A 378 22.61 17.14 13.77
N GLY A 379 21.43 17.48 14.28
CA GLY A 379 21.26 17.96 15.64
C GLY A 379 21.60 16.92 16.71
N ILE A 380 21.27 15.62 16.45
CA ILE A 380 21.67 14.52 17.35
C ILE A 380 23.17 14.35 17.39
N LEU A 381 23.87 14.45 16.24
CA LEU A 381 25.27 14.08 16.10
C LEU A 381 26.25 15.25 16.12
N HIS A 382 25.80 16.53 16.20
CA HIS A 382 26.66 17.69 16.03
C HIS A 382 27.89 17.67 16.93
N ASP A 383 27.74 17.19 18.15
CA ASP A 383 28.76 17.13 19.20
C ASP A 383 29.46 15.75 19.34
N ILE A 384 29.20 14.79 18.45
CA ILE A 384 29.76 13.43 18.54
C ILE A 384 31.29 13.42 18.64
N GLY A 385 31.95 14.42 18.05
CA GLY A 385 33.40 14.56 18.08
C GLY A 385 34.00 14.85 19.45
N LYS A 386 33.18 15.27 20.42
CA LYS A 386 33.62 15.43 21.82
C LYS A 386 34.13 14.13 22.45
N ILE A 387 33.83 12.97 21.84
CA ILE A 387 34.38 11.69 22.25
C ILE A 387 35.94 11.67 22.18
N GLY A 388 36.51 12.46 21.28
CA GLY A 388 37.96 12.59 21.10
C GLY A 388 38.61 13.63 22.02
N ILE A 389 37.85 14.40 22.79
CA ILE A 389 38.36 15.42 23.69
C ILE A 389 38.72 14.80 25.05
N PRO A 390 39.92 15.06 25.61
CA PRO A 390 40.33 14.57 26.95
C PRO A 390 39.38 15.08 28.04
N ASP A 391 39.03 14.19 28.99
CA ASP A 391 38.12 14.54 30.11
C ASP A 391 38.60 15.75 30.96
N ALA A 392 39.93 15.87 31.08
CA ALA A 392 40.54 17.01 31.82
C ALA A 392 40.26 18.36 31.16
N ILE A 393 39.99 18.41 29.87
CA ILE A 393 39.61 19.59 29.10
C ILE A 393 38.11 19.72 29.05
N LEU A 394 37.40 18.63 28.70
CA LEU A 394 35.95 18.59 28.54
C LEU A 394 35.23 19.01 29.82
N ASN A 395 35.68 18.51 30.97
CA ASN A 395 35.06 18.72 32.27
C ASN A 395 35.83 19.71 33.17
N LYS A 396 36.70 20.55 32.60
CA LYS A 396 37.50 21.51 33.39
C LYS A 396 36.61 22.48 34.15
N PRO A 397 36.76 22.59 35.49
CA PRO A 397 36.00 23.56 36.28
C PRO A 397 36.64 24.96 36.15
N GLY A 398 36.31 25.68 35.08
CA GLY A 398 36.83 27.03 34.82
C GLY A 398 37.06 27.26 33.30
N GLU A 399 37.65 28.41 33.00
CA GLU A 399 37.94 28.76 31.59
C GLU A 399 39.07 27.91 31.02
N LEU A 400 39.00 27.55 29.76
CA LEU A 400 40.04 26.84 29.02
C LEU A 400 41.19 27.81 28.73
N THR A 401 42.41 27.31 28.83
CA THR A 401 43.58 28.06 28.30
C THR A 401 43.50 28.14 26.77
N PRO A 402 44.25 29.07 26.13
CA PRO A 402 44.25 29.12 24.65
C PRO A 402 44.61 27.76 24.01
N GLU A 403 45.56 27.03 24.60
CA GLU A 403 45.98 25.70 24.08
C GLU A 403 44.88 24.64 24.25
N GLU A 404 44.22 24.63 25.41
CA GLU A 404 43.09 23.74 25.67
C GLU A 404 41.89 24.06 24.77
N PHE A 405 41.68 25.34 24.50
CA PHE A 405 40.63 25.77 23.60
C PHE A 405 40.87 25.34 22.13
N GLU A 406 42.13 25.35 21.66
CA GLU A 406 42.49 24.79 20.35
C GLU A 406 42.19 23.26 20.27
N ILE A 407 42.41 22.54 21.37
CA ILE A 407 42.04 21.11 21.43
C ILE A 407 40.50 20.96 21.36
N MET A 408 39.76 21.78 22.07
CA MET A 408 38.29 21.76 22.03
C MET A 408 37.73 22.08 20.65
N LYS A 409 38.33 23.06 19.94
CA LYS A 409 37.92 23.43 18.56
C LYS A 409 38.07 22.28 17.53
N ALA A 410 38.76 21.19 17.90
CA ALA A 410 38.96 20.06 17.00
C ALA A 410 37.70 19.16 16.89
N HIS A 411 36.73 19.24 17.86
CA HIS A 411 35.62 18.29 17.88
C HIS A 411 34.71 18.32 16.63
N PRO A 412 34.43 19.45 15.94
CA PRO A 412 33.63 19.40 14.72
C PRO A 412 34.31 18.57 13.62
N ALA A 413 35.61 18.77 13.43
CA ALA A 413 36.38 18.01 12.43
C ALA A 413 36.55 16.54 12.84
N GLN A 414 36.71 16.25 14.13
CA GLN A 414 36.77 14.86 14.64
C GLN A 414 35.43 14.17 14.48
N GLY A 415 34.32 14.88 14.76
CA GLY A 415 32.95 14.38 14.56
C GLY A 415 32.69 14.04 13.10
N ALA A 416 33.00 14.96 12.18
CA ALA A 416 32.87 14.70 10.75
C ALA A 416 33.70 13.48 10.32
N LYS A 417 34.93 13.32 10.82
CA LYS A 417 35.78 12.16 10.53
C LYS A 417 35.23 10.84 11.07
N ILE A 418 34.58 10.84 12.23
CA ILE A 418 33.91 9.64 12.79
C ILE A 418 32.77 9.17 11.89
N LEU A 419 32.03 10.12 11.32
CA LEU A 419 30.88 9.84 10.47
C LEU A 419 31.23 9.65 8.99
N GLU A 420 32.49 9.93 8.63
CA GLU A 420 33.00 9.76 7.26
C GLU A 420 32.88 8.30 6.80
N GLY A 421 32.41 8.10 5.56
CA GLY A 421 32.22 6.76 4.98
C GLY A 421 30.84 6.13 5.26
N ILE A 422 30.02 6.75 6.10
CA ILE A 422 28.64 6.31 6.32
C ILE A 422 27.73 7.12 5.37
N SER A 423 27.42 6.55 4.22
CA SER A 423 26.77 7.27 3.10
C SER A 423 25.45 7.95 3.47
N PHE A 424 24.61 7.33 4.31
CA PHE A 424 23.32 7.89 4.70
C PHE A 424 23.46 9.07 5.68
N LEU A 425 24.62 9.25 6.35
CA LEU A 425 24.92 10.38 7.23
C LEU A 425 25.57 11.55 6.49
N ALA A 426 25.98 11.37 5.24
CA ALA A 426 26.68 12.42 4.48
C ALA A 426 25.92 13.76 4.42
N PRO A 427 24.58 13.81 4.23
CA PRO A 427 23.81 15.05 4.27
C PRO A 427 23.83 15.76 5.63
N SER A 428 24.07 15.02 6.71
CA SER A 428 24.11 15.56 8.07
C SER A 428 25.49 16.09 8.48
N LEU A 429 26.56 15.76 7.73
CA LEU A 429 27.92 16.23 8.02
C LEU A 429 28.06 17.76 8.13
N PRO A 430 27.39 18.59 7.31
CA PRO A 430 27.48 20.03 7.44
C PRO A 430 27.00 20.56 8.80
N TYR A 431 26.03 19.90 9.44
CA TYR A 431 25.59 20.27 10.79
C TYR A 431 26.70 20.06 11.82
N VAL A 432 27.40 18.92 11.72
CA VAL A 432 28.50 18.55 12.62
C VAL A 432 29.72 19.46 12.42
N LEU A 433 30.05 19.74 11.15
CA LEU A 433 31.31 20.40 10.81
C LEU A 433 31.27 21.91 10.98
N TYR A 434 30.10 22.55 10.78
CA TYR A 434 30.00 24.01 10.66
C TYR A 434 29.18 24.69 11.76
N HIS A 435 28.70 23.97 12.79
CA HIS A 435 27.84 24.56 13.83
C HIS A 435 28.55 25.60 14.71
N HIS A 436 29.86 25.66 14.69
CA HIS A 436 30.65 26.69 15.36
C HIS A 436 31.25 27.75 14.43
N GLU A 437 30.87 27.74 13.14
CA GLU A 437 31.18 28.84 12.26
C GLU A 437 30.32 30.06 12.63
N ARG A 438 30.91 31.26 12.49
CA ARG A 438 30.24 32.54 12.79
C ARG A 438 30.01 33.29 11.48
N PHE A 439 28.91 33.98 11.40
CA PHE A 439 28.54 34.74 10.21
C PHE A 439 29.58 35.81 9.82
N ASP A 440 30.27 36.39 10.84
CA ASP A 440 31.39 37.35 10.69
C ASP A 440 32.72 36.71 10.28
N GLY A 441 32.82 35.37 10.19
CA GLY A 441 34.04 34.64 9.86
C GLY A 441 35.05 34.50 11.00
N GLN A 442 34.67 34.78 12.25
CA GLN A 442 35.52 34.55 13.42
C GLN A 442 35.25 33.20 14.10
N GLY A 443 34.50 32.32 13.40
CA GLY A 443 34.22 30.97 13.86
C GLY A 443 35.29 29.94 13.53
N TYR A 444 35.01 28.71 13.79
CA TYR A 444 35.91 27.58 13.49
C TYR A 444 35.10 26.38 12.95
N PRO A 445 35.73 25.41 12.27
CA PRO A 445 37.17 25.22 12.07
C PRO A 445 37.76 25.98 10.88
N PHE A 446 36.98 26.52 9.93
CA PHE A 446 37.48 27.09 8.67
C PHE A 446 37.42 28.60 8.61
N GLY A 447 36.73 29.28 9.49
CA GLY A 447 36.52 30.74 9.46
C GLY A 447 35.72 31.21 8.24
N LEU A 448 34.72 30.43 7.84
CA LEU A 448 33.84 30.78 6.72
C LEU A 448 32.99 32.00 7.08
N ARG A 449 32.61 32.77 6.05
CA ARG A 449 31.81 34.00 6.24
C ARG A 449 30.50 33.95 5.51
N GLN A 450 29.46 34.44 6.16
CA GLN A 450 28.14 34.66 5.57
C GLN A 450 27.59 33.38 4.92
N GLU A 451 27.07 33.46 3.72
CA GLU A 451 26.47 32.34 2.96
C GLU A 451 27.47 31.29 2.49
N LYS A 452 28.78 31.54 2.67
CA LYS A 452 29.78 30.47 2.47
C LYS A 452 29.69 29.38 3.52
N ILE A 453 29.13 29.71 4.70
CA ILE A 453 28.78 28.73 5.71
C ILE A 453 27.56 27.97 5.23
N PRO A 454 27.55 26.63 5.13
CA PRO A 454 26.38 25.85 4.82
C PRO A 454 25.22 26.23 5.75
N ILE A 455 24.01 26.29 5.19
CA ILE A 455 22.81 26.70 5.93
C ILE A 455 22.56 25.84 7.16
N GLN A 456 22.95 24.57 7.10
CA GLN A 456 22.90 23.59 8.19
C GLN A 456 23.70 24.05 9.41
N GLY A 457 24.94 24.50 9.18
CA GLY A 457 25.80 25.03 10.24
C GLY A 457 25.26 26.34 10.81
N ARG A 458 24.79 27.25 9.94
CA ARG A 458 24.16 28.53 10.37
C ARG A 458 22.92 28.30 11.23
N LEU A 459 22.11 27.28 10.91
CA LEU A 459 20.91 26.89 11.65
C LEU A 459 21.28 26.39 13.05
N LEU A 460 22.21 25.43 13.14
CA LEU A 460 22.61 24.88 14.44
C LEU A 460 23.35 25.90 15.32
N ALA A 461 24.13 26.80 14.76
CA ALA A 461 24.83 27.85 15.52
C ALA A 461 23.88 28.68 16.42
N VAL A 462 22.67 28.99 15.88
CA VAL A 462 21.66 29.75 16.65
C VAL A 462 21.11 28.92 17.80
N VAL A 463 20.64 27.71 17.51
CA VAL A 463 19.93 26.87 18.50
C VAL A 463 20.88 26.30 19.55
N ASP A 464 22.09 25.86 19.15
CA ASP A 464 23.12 25.40 20.09
C ASP A 464 23.54 26.52 21.08
N THR A 465 23.81 27.73 20.54
CA THR A 465 24.16 28.87 21.40
C THR A 465 23.02 29.24 22.34
N PHE A 466 21.77 29.23 21.87
CA PHE A 466 20.62 29.51 22.70
C PHE A 466 20.48 28.48 23.83
N ASP A 467 20.54 27.19 23.52
CA ASP A 467 20.47 26.13 24.53
C ASP A 467 21.63 26.25 25.54
N ALA A 468 22.82 26.48 25.01
CA ALA A 468 24.00 26.72 25.84
C ALA A 468 23.86 27.90 26.81
N MET A 469 23.15 28.96 26.43
CA MET A 469 22.86 30.10 27.32
C MET A 469 21.80 29.77 28.35
N CYS A 470 20.82 28.97 28.00
CA CYS A 470 19.69 28.60 28.86
C CYS A 470 20.00 27.41 29.79
N SER A 471 21.14 26.73 29.63
CA SER A 471 21.58 25.59 30.43
C SER A 471 22.69 26.00 31.41
N ASP A 472 22.78 25.35 32.60
CA ASP A 472 23.86 25.53 33.55
C ASP A 472 25.16 24.93 32.98
N ARG A 473 26.29 25.65 33.16
CA ARG A 473 27.64 25.21 32.78
C ARG A 473 28.62 25.31 33.95
N PRO A 474 29.78 24.61 33.94
CA PRO A 474 30.72 24.59 35.08
C PRO A 474 31.14 25.96 35.61
N TYR A 475 31.26 26.91 34.69
CA TYR A 475 31.78 28.23 34.92
C TYR A 475 30.71 29.35 34.85
N ARG A 476 29.42 28.98 34.56
CA ARG A 476 28.35 29.98 34.38
C ARG A 476 26.97 29.40 34.68
N LYS A 477 26.23 30.07 35.54
CA LYS A 477 24.79 29.80 35.71
C LYS A 477 24.01 30.19 34.46
N ARG A 478 22.92 29.45 34.20
CA ARG A 478 22.00 29.70 33.07
C ARG A 478 21.56 31.16 33.00
N LYS A 479 21.50 31.72 31.82
CA LYS A 479 20.82 32.99 31.54
C LYS A 479 19.33 32.74 31.47
N GLY A 480 18.48 33.70 31.84
CA GLY A 480 17.05 33.63 31.59
C GLY A 480 16.75 33.69 30.10
N VAL A 481 15.68 33.02 29.68
CA VAL A 481 15.24 32.99 28.27
C VAL A 481 15.17 34.36 27.61
N PRO A 482 14.62 35.43 28.27
CA PRO A 482 14.60 36.79 27.67
C PRO A 482 15.98 37.35 27.39
N VAL A 483 16.97 37.05 28.25
CA VAL A 483 18.36 37.51 28.05
C VAL A 483 19.02 36.74 26.89
N ALA A 484 18.75 35.44 26.76
CA ALA A 484 19.28 34.63 25.67
C ALA A 484 18.68 35.05 24.32
N LEU A 485 17.38 35.34 24.26
CA LEU A 485 16.73 35.86 23.04
C LEU A 485 17.32 37.23 22.65
N LYS A 486 17.53 38.12 23.63
CA LYS A 486 18.14 39.43 23.35
C LYS A 486 19.57 39.29 22.79
N GLU A 487 20.35 38.35 23.30
CA GLU A 487 21.69 38.06 22.79
C GLU A 487 21.66 37.58 21.34
N ILE A 488 20.71 36.69 21.00
CA ILE A 488 20.52 36.23 19.58
C ILE A 488 20.19 37.44 18.69
N GLU A 489 19.29 38.31 19.14
CA GLU A 489 18.92 39.53 18.42
C GLU A 489 20.12 40.45 18.18
N ASP A 490 20.86 40.76 19.26
CA ASP A 490 22.01 41.68 19.23
C ASP A 490 23.19 41.11 18.38
N CYS A 491 23.34 39.80 18.31
CA CYS A 491 24.39 39.15 17.55
C CYS A 491 23.97 38.75 16.11
N ALA A 492 22.75 39.10 15.67
CA ALA A 492 22.32 38.89 14.29
C ALA A 492 23.19 39.69 13.32
N GLY A 493 23.68 39.05 12.25
CA GLY A 493 24.62 39.62 11.27
C GLY A 493 26.10 39.59 11.71
N THR A 494 26.40 39.19 12.95
CA THR A 494 27.77 38.98 13.45
C THR A 494 28.04 37.49 13.75
N GLN A 495 27.55 37.03 14.86
CA GLN A 495 27.66 35.59 15.18
C GLN A 495 26.69 34.75 14.38
N PHE A 496 25.45 35.22 14.22
CA PHE A 496 24.35 34.47 13.62
C PHE A 496 23.93 35.03 12.27
N ASP A 497 23.42 34.13 11.42
CA ASP A 497 22.71 34.51 10.22
C ASP A 497 21.46 35.34 10.60
N PRO A 498 21.32 36.57 10.06
CA PRO A 498 20.22 37.46 10.47
C PRO A 498 18.85 36.92 10.06
N GLN A 499 18.74 36.16 8.97
CA GLN A 499 17.47 35.58 8.55
C GLN A 499 17.05 34.43 9.48
N ILE A 500 18.00 33.57 9.85
CA ILE A 500 17.73 32.46 10.76
C ILE A 500 17.45 32.99 12.16
N ALA A 501 18.20 33.99 12.64
CA ALA A 501 17.95 34.66 13.93
C ALA A 501 16.53 35.25 13.98
N GLN A 502 16.08 35.91 12.91
CA GLN A 502 14.73 36.49 12.82
C GLN A 502 13.63 35.42 12.86
N ILE A 503 13.83 34.25 12.22
CA ILE A 503 12.87 33.16 12.26
C ILE A 503 12.81 32.53 13.66
N PHE A 504 13.95 32.47 14.34
CA PHE A 504 14.06 31.94 15.71
C PHE A 504 13.36 32.81 16.75
N LEU A 505 13.41 34.14 16.62
CA LEU A 505 12.81 35.12 17.55
C LEU A 505 11.30 35.28 17.34
#